data_a322bd53fc1a0084bb3742183d0a581b
#
_entry.id   a322bd53fc1a0084bb3742183d0a581b
#
_cell.length_a   1.000
_cell.length_b   1.000
_cell.length_c   1.000
_cell.angle_alpha   90.00
_cell.angle_beta   90.00
_cell.angle_gamma   90.00
#
_symmetry.space_group_name_H-M   'P 1'
#
loop_
_entity.id
_entity.type
_entity.pdbx_description
1 polymer ?
#
loop_
_entity_poly.entity_id
_entity_poly.type
_entity_poly.pdbx_seq_one_letter_code
_entity_poly.pdbx_strand_id
1 'polypeptide(L)'
;MLADKDRIFTNLYGFEDWGLKAAKKRGAWDGTKAILERGPEAIVDIIKKSGLRGRGGAGFPTGLKWSFMPKEVKDRPHYLVVNADESEPGTCKDRDIMRHDPQTLVEGCLIASFAMRANACYIYIRGEFIRERERLQAAIDQACEAKLIGQKNIHGWPFDLYLHHGAGAYICGEETGLLESLEGKKGLPRLKPPFPANVGLYGCPTTVNNVESIAVAPTILRRGAEWFASIGRPNNTGTKVFCISGHVNKPCNVEDAMGVPMRELIDRHAGGVRGGWDNLLAVIPGGASVPLIPKSICNTVLMDFDSLKDVQSGLGTAAVIVMDKSTDIVKAIARLSAFYQHESCGQCTPCREGAGWMRRVMDRLVVGDAVIPEIDLLLEVTKEVEGHTICALGDAAAWPIQGLVRHFRPEIERRIVTRQARRTAGLPQAAE
;
A
#
# COMPACT_ATOMS: atom_id res chain seq x y z
N MET A 1 0.08 18.51 12.53
CA MET A 1 1.47 18.02 12.68
C MET A 1 1.50 16.97 13.77
N LEU A 2 2.02 15.80 13.48
CA LEU A 2 2.22 14.76 14.48
C LEU A 2 3.36 15.16 15.43
N ALA A 3 3.09 15.16 16.72
CA ALA A 3 4.14 15.36 17.72
C ALA A 3 5.01 14.11 17.85
N ASP A 4 6.30 14.26 18.13
CA ASP A 4 7.22 13.11 18.22
C ASP A 4 6.77 12.07 19.27
N LYS A 5 6.17 12.52 20.38
CA LYS A 5 5.57 11.63 21.41
C LYS A 5 4.43 10.76 20.90
N ASP A 6 3.79 11.16 19.80
CA ASP A 6 2.63 10.48 19.20
C ASP A 6 3.02 9.56 18.04
N ARG A 7 4.29 9.53 17.64
CA ARG A 7 4.80 8.58 16.64
C ARG A 7 4.72 7.15 17.16
N ILE A 8 4.34 6.25 16.27
CA ILE A 8 4.28 4.81 16.54
C ILE A 8 5.61 4.17 16.22
N PHE A 9 6.21 4.52 15.07
CA PHE A 9 7.46 3.95 14.60
C PHE A 9 8.65 4.80 15.07
N THR A 10 9.12 4.54 16.29
CA THR A 10 10.20 5.32 16.93
C THR A 10 11.57 5.08 16.36
N ASN A 11 11.74 4.05 15.51
CA ASN A 11 13.01 3.73 14.84
C ASN A 11 12.88 3.66 13.30
N LEU A 12 11.90 4.31 12.69
CA LEU A 12 11.65 4.22 11.25
C LEU A 12 12.88 4.52 10.38
N TYR A 13 13.77 5.37 10.85
CA TYR A 13 14.99 5.77 10.15
C TYR A 13 16.22 4.91 10.47
N GLY A 14 16.10 3.95 11.38
CA GLY A 14 17.19 3.04 11.74
C GLY A 14 18.36 3.70 12.49
N PHE A 15 18.10 4.78 13.25
CA PHE A 15 19.10 5.45 14.05
C PHE A 15 19.54 4.64 15.28
N GLU A 16 18.70 3.70 15.70
CA GLU A 16 18.95 2.83 16.83
C GLU A 16 19.01 1.35 16.40
N ASP A 17 19.50 0.51 17.28
CA ASP A 17 19.50 -0.94 17.07
C ASP A 17 18.07 -1.48 16.96
N TRP A 18 17.83 -2.34 15.97
CA TRP A 18 16.55 -2.97 15.67
C TRP A 18 16.26 -4.22 16.54
N GLY A 19 17.27 -4.77 17.20
CA GLY A 19 17.17 -6.03 17.96
C GLY A 19 16.22 -5.93 19.14
N LEU A 20 15.81 -7.09 19.65
CA LEU A 20 14.79 -7.23 20.71
C LEU A 20 15.10 -6.37 21.95
N LYS A 21 16.38 -6.34 22.40
CA LYS A 21 16.77 -5.59 23.59
C LYS A 21 16.53 -4.07 23.42
N ALA A 22 16.88 -3.54 22.27
CA ALA A 22 16.66 -2.12 21.97
C ALA A 22 15.19 -1.81 21.71
N ALA A 23 14.47 -2.68 21.00
CA ALA A 23 13.03 -2.55 20.79
C ALA A 23 12.25 -2.52 22.12
N LYS A 24 12.59 -3.37 23.08
CA LYS A 24 12.00 -3.33 24.44
C LYS A 24 12.27 -2.00 25.16
N LYS A 25 13.45 -1.42 25.01
CA LYS A 25 13.71 -0.08 25.58
C LYS A 25 12.84 1.02 24.96
N ARG A 26 12.38 0.83 23.72
CA ARG A 26 11.45 1.74 23.04
C ARG A 26 9.97 1.40 23.28
N GLY A 27 9.68 0.41 24.15
CA GLY A 27 8.32 0.03 24.56
C GLY A 27 7.69 -1.13 23.78
N ALA A 28 8.42 -1.80 22.88
CA ALA A 28 7.94 -3.03 22.26
C ALA A 28 7.79 -4.13 23.33
N TRP A 29 6.72 -4.92 23.24
CA TRP A 29 6.36 -5.99 24.17
C TRP A 29 5.90 -5.53 25.56
N ASP A 30 5.87 -4.21 25.84
CA ASP A 30 5.38 -3.69 27.10
C ASP A 30 3.89 -3.94 27.26
N GLY A 31 3.50 -4.59 28.37
CA GLY A 31 2.09 -4.86 28.67
C GLY A 31 1.38 -5.82 27.73
N THR A 32 2.09 -6.53 26.83
CA THR A 32 1.48 -7.48 25.88
C THR A 32 0.59 -8.50 26.56
N LYS A 33 1.03 -9.05 27.70
CA LYS A 33 0.22 -10.01 28.48
C LYS A 33 -1.11 -9.39 28.93
N ALA A 34 -1.07 -8.18 29.47
CA ALA A 34 -2.26 -7.47 29.90
C ALA A 34 -3.20 -7.10 28.73
N ILE A 35 -2.65 -6.89 27.52
CA ILE A 35 -3.46 -6.71 26.30
C ILE A 35 -4.21 -8.00 25.99
N LEU A 36 -3.55 -9.16 26.00
CA LEU A 36 -4.19 -10.45 25.70
C LEU A 36 -5.22 -10.84 26.78
N GLU A 37 -4.97 -10.51 28.04
CA GLU A 37 -5.91 -10.75 29.15
C GLU A 37 -7.26 -10.02 29.00
N ARG A 38 -7.35 -8.99 28.14
CA ARG A 38 -8.63 -8.32 27.81
C ARG A 38 -9.57 -9.22 27.00
N GLY A 39 -9.04 -10.25 26.37
CA GLY A 39 -9.78 -11.17 25.51
C GLY A 39 -9.93 -10.70 24.05
N PRO A 40 -10.20 -11.64 23.15
CA PRO A 40 -10.25 -11.39 21.69
C PRO A 40 -11.26 -10.31 21.29
N GLU A 41 -12.46 -10.36 21.83
CA GLU A 41 -13.55 -9.42 21.49
C GLU A 41 -13.20 -7.98 21.88
N ALA A 42 -12.66 -7.78 23.08
CA ALA A 42 -12.28 -6.46 23.55
C ALA A 42 -11.15 -5.85 22.69
N ILE A 43 -10.18 -6.67 22.26
CA ILE A 43 -9.12 -6.23 21.34
C ILE A 43 -9.73 -5.78 20.01
N VAL A 44 -10.60 -6.59 19.40
CA VAL A 44 -11.28 -6.24 18.14
C VAL A 44 -12.07 -4.95 18.30
N ASP A 45 -12.80 -4.77 19.41
CA ASP A 45 -13.62 -3.58 19.66
C ASP A 45 -12.77 -2.31 19.86
N ILE A 46 -11.62 -2.43 20.52
CA ILE A 46 -10.66 -1.30 20.64
C ILE A 46 -10.14 -0.89 19.26
N ILE A 47 -9.75 -1.84 18.42
CA ILE A 47 -9.29 -1.56 17.06
C ILE A 47 -10.43 -0.97 16.20
N LYS A 48 -11.68 -1.43 16.35
CA LYS A 48 -12.84 -0.80 15.69
C LYS A 48 -13.02 0.65 16.13
N LYS A 49 -13.04 0.90 17.44
CA LYS A 49 -13.23 2.23 18.02
C LYS A 49 -12.09 3.20 17.65
N SER A 50 -10.88 2.70 17.45
CA SER A 50 -9.75 3.52 17.01
C SER A 50 -9.94 4.11 15.60
N GLY A 51 -10.85 3.54 14.80
CA GLY A 51 -11.06 3.94 13.42
C GLY A 51 -9.92 3.57 12.47
N LEU A 52 -9.02 2.66 12.87
CA LEU A 52 -7.91 2.22 12.03
C LEU A 52 -8.42 1.66 10.70
N ARG A 53 -8.14 2.36 9.62
CA ARG A 53 -8.31 1.87 8.25
C ARG A 53 -7.05 1.15 7.78
N GLY A 54 -7.20 0.11 6.96
CA GLY A 54 -6.09 -0.66 6.40
C GLY A 54 -5.06 0.21 5.69
N ARG A 55 -3.77 -0.06 5.92
CA ARG A 55 -2.63 0.73 5.41
C ARG A 55 -2.04 0.15 4.12
N GLY A 56 -2.65 -0.92 3.58
CA GLY A 56 -2.18 -1.57 2.36
C GLY A 56 -2.66 -0.96 1.04
N GLY A 57 -3.55 0.05 1.08
CA GLY A 57 -4.05 0.74 -0.12
C GLY A 57 -5.56 0.94 -0.13
N ALA A 58 -6.36 -0.10 0.05
CA ALA A 58 -7.82 -0.05 -0.04
C ALA A 58 -8.52 0.69 1.13
N GLY A 59 -7.85 0.86 2.27
CA GLY A 59 -8.40 1.61 3.41
C GLY A 59 -9.61 0.96 4.09
N PHE A 60 -9.82 -0.35 3.96
CA PHE A 60 -10.92 -1.03 4.64
C PHE A 60 -10.73 -1.02 6.17
N PRO A 61 -11.78 -0.80 6.99
CA PRO A 61 -11.65 -0.73 8.45
C PRO A 61 -11.08 -2.03 9.04
N THR A 62 -9.91 -1.94 9.68
CA THR A 62 -9.14 -3.11 10.15
C THR A 62 -9.89 -3.91 11.22
N GLY A 63 -10.45 -3.25 12.23
CA GLY A 63 -11.19 -3.94 13.28
C GLY A 63 -12.48 -4.60 12.78
N LEU A 64 -13.12 -4.01 11.76
CA LEU A 64 -14.26 -4.64 11.09
C LEU A 64 -13.81 -5.91 10.34
N LYS A 65 -12.68 -5.85 9.62
CA LYS A 65 -12.11 -7.01 8.92
C LYS A 65 -11.81 -8.16 9.90
N TRP A 66 -11.23 -7.86 11.05
CA TRP A 66 -10.97 -8.88 12.10
C TRP A 66 -12.24 -9.51 12.64
N SER A 67 -13.32 -8.73 12.76
CA SER A 67 -14.60 -9.25 13.28
C SER A 67 -15.34 -10.18 12.34
N PHE A 68 -14.92 -10.30 11.08
CA PHE A 68 -15.50 -11.30 10.15
C PHE A 68 -14.98 -12.70 10.39
N MET A 69 -13.90 -12.86 11.15
CA MET A 69 -13.42 -14.19 11.52
C MET A 69 -14.42 -14.90 12.45
N PRO A 70 -14.65 -16.21 12.27
CA PRO A 70 -15.54 -16.96 13.14
C PRO A 70 -15.09 -16.86 14.62
N LYS A 71 -16.06 -16.74 15.52
CA LYS A 71 -15.78 -16.62 16.96
C LYS A 71 -15.35 -17.93 17.61
N GLU A 72 -15.61 -19.06 16.95
CA GLU A 72 -15.26 -20.40 17.42
C GLU A 72 -14.35 -21.07 16.40
N VAL A 73 -13.29 -21.69 16.87
CA VAL A 73 -12.45 -22.58 16.07
C VAL A 73 -13.08 -23.98 16.18
N LYS A 74 -13.66 -24.43 15.06
CA LYS A 74 -14.29 -25.76 14.98
C LYS A 74 -13.35 -26.77 14.33
N ASP A 75 -13.70 -27.22 13.13
CA ASP A 75 -12.99 -28.30 12.43
C ASP A 75 -11.74 -27.82 11.66
N ARG A 76 -11.57 -26.52 11.49
CA ARG A 76 -10.48 -25.93 10.70
C ARG A 76 -9.79 -24.81 11.49
N PRO A 77 -8.43 -24.77 11.47
CA PRO A 77 -7.69 -23.69 12.12
C PRO A 77 -8.00 -22.33 11.48
N HIS A 78 -7.79 -21.26 12.23
CA HIS A 78 -7.79 -19.90 11.71
C HIS A 78 -6.37 -19.45 11.40
N TYR A 79 -6.22 -18.61 10.37
CA TYR A 79 -4.93 -18.05 9.99
C TYR A 79 -4.97 -16.53 9.92
N LEU A 80 -3.89 -15.90 10.37
CA LEU A 80 -3.52 -14.56 9.97
C LEU A 80 -2.47 -14.67 8.87
N VAL A 81 -2.64 -13.89 7.81
CA VAL A 81 -1.61 -13.72 6.80
C VAL A 81 -1.25 -12.23 6.74
N VAL A 82 0.04 -11.92 6.92
CA VAL A 82 0.55 -10.57 6.78
C VAL A 82 1.10 -10.38 5.38
N ASN A 83 0.51 -9.41 4.67
CA ASN A 83 0.94 -9.03 3.35
C ASN A 83 2.15 -8.07 3.47
N ALA A 84 3.33 -8.60 3.21
CA ALA A 84 4.59 -7.89 3.10
C ALA A 84 5.13 -7.91 1.65
N ASP A 85 4.24 -8.17 0.67
CA ASP A 85 4.54 -8.05 -0.76
C ASP A 85 4.38 -6.60 -1.22
N GLU A 86 5.28 -5.74 -0.76
CA GLU A 86 5.29 -4.32 -1.07
C GLU A 86 5.88 -4.06 -2.45
N SER A 87 5.06 -4.13 -3.48
CA SER A 87 5.47 -4.04 -4.88
C SER A 87 4.88 -2.82 -5.61
N GLU A 88 4.03 -2.03 -4.96
CA GLU A 88 3.43 -0.81 -5.54
C GLU A 88 4.50 0.23 -5.83
N PRO A 89 4.70 0.66 -7.12
CA PRO A 89 5.70 1.66 -7.45
C PRO A 89 5.54 2.97 -6.65
N GLY A 90 6.64 3.41 -6.05
CA GLY A 90 6.70 4.56 -5.14
C GLY A 90 6.57 4.21 -3.66
N THR A 91 6.20 2.98 -3.31
CA THR A 91 5.97 2.54 -1.92
C THR A 91 7.20 1.82 -1.35
N CYS A 92 7.59 2.19 -0.13
CA CYS A 92 8.71 1.59 0.59
C CYS A 92 8.60 1.70 2.13
N LYS A 93 7.39 1.85 2.66
CA LYS A 93 7.10 2.01 4.08
C LYS A 93 7.21 0.71 4.88
N ASP A 94 6.67 -0.38 4.33
CA ASP A 94 6.69 -1.70 4.98
C ASP A 94 8.10 -2.25 5.04
N ARG A 95 8.89 -1.98 3.99
CA ARG A 95 10.33 -2.26 3.95
C ARG A 95 11.07 -1.65 5.13
N ASP A 96 10.83 -0.37 5.41
CA ASP A 96 11.53 0.32 6.49
C ASP A 96 11.04 -0.12 7.88
N ILE A 97 9.76 -0.44 8.05
CA ILE A 97 9.23 -1.07 9.27
C ILE A 97 9.95 -2.41 9.53
N MET A 98 10.01 -3.28 8.52
CA MET A 98 10.68 -4.58 8.64
C MET A 98 12.19 -4.47 8.88
N ARG A 99 12.85 -3.41 8.36
CA ARG A 99 14.27 -3.15 8.55
C ARG A 99 14.62 -2.63 9.94
N HIS A 100 13.80 -1.71 10.44
CA HIS A 100 14.21 -0.85 11.54
C HIS A 100 13.40 -1.05 12.81
N ASP A 101 12.18 -1.59 12.68
CA ASP A 101 11.29 -1.84 13.81
C ASP A 101 10.54 -3.18 13.72
N PRO A 102 11.24 -4.30 13.36
CA PRO A 102 10.59 -5.59 13.10
C PRO A 102 9.89 -6.17 14.32
N GLN A 103 10.33 -5.86 15.54
CA GLN A 103 9.73 -6.38 16.77
C GLN A 103 8.31 -5.86 16.99
N THR A 104 8.01 -4.64 16.57
CA THR A 104 6.65 -4.09 16.60
C THR A 104 5.70 -4.87 15.69
N LEU A 105 6.19 -5.33 14.53
CA LEU A 105 5.43 -6.19 13.63
C LEU A 105 5.21 -7.58 14.24
N VAL A 106 6.27 -8.21 14.79
CA VAL A 106 6.19 -9.55 15.40
C VAL A 106 5.20 -9.56 16.57
N GLU A 107 5.24 -8.55 17.43
CA GLU A 107 4.28 -8.36 18.50
C GLU A 107 2.85 -8.17 17.97
N GLY A 108 2.70 -7.35 16.93
CA GLY A 108 1.42 -7.12 16.25
C GLY A 108 0.83 -8.41 15.69
N CYS A 109 1.67 -9.30 15.13
CA CYS A 109 1.23 -10.61 14.64
C CYS A 109 0.65 -11.48 15.76
N LEU A 110 1.31 -11.54 16.92
CA LEU A 110 0.78 -12.28 18.08
C LEU A 110 -0.58 -11.74 18.52
N ILE A 111 -0.68 -10.43 18.72
CA ILE A 111 -1.90 -9.78 19.24
C ILE A 111 -3.07 -9.91 18.24
N ALA A 112 -2.83 -9.65 16.96
CA ALA A 112 -3.86 -9.78 15.94
C ALA A 112 -4.31 -11.24 15.75
N SER A 113 -3.37 -12.19 15.79
CA SER A 113 -3.69 -13.62 15.74
C SER A 113 -4.53 -14.06 16.92
N PHE A 114 -4.18 -13.64 18.13
CA PHE A 114 -4.98 -13.92 19.33
C PHE A 114 -6.41 -13.34 19.19
N ALA A 115 -6.55 -12.11 18.75
CA ALA A 115 -7.84 -11.45 18.55
C ALA A 115 -8.75 -12.21 17.56
N MET A 116 -8.16 -12.88 16.58
CA MET A 116 -8.85 -13.66 15.55
C MET A 116 -8.82 -15.18 15.82
N ARG A 117 -8.31 -15.60 16.98
CA ARG A 117 -8.19 -17.02 17.38
C ARG A 117 -7.36 -17.85 16.40
N ALA A 118 -6.34 -17.24 15.82
CA ALA A 118 -5.38 -17.88 14.92
C ALA A 118 -4.11 -18.27 15.68
N ASN A 119 -3.78 -19.56 15.70
CA ASN A 119 -2.56 -20.06 16.35
C ASN A 119 -1.33 -20.03 15.42
N ALA A 120 -1.53 -19.69 14.17
CA ALA A 120 -0.46 -19.54 13.19
C ALA A 120 -0.65 -18.27 12.36
N CYS A 121 0.48 -17.59 12.10
CA CYS A 121 0.57 -16.43 11.21
C CYS A 121 1.65 -16.67 10.17
N TYR A 122 1.35 -16.34 8.92
CA TYR A 122 2.31 -16.32 7.84
C TYR A 122 2.57 -14.88 7.41
N ILE A 123 3.84 -14.46 7.40
CA ILE A 123 4.25 -13.21 6.77
C ILE A 123 4.73 -13.56 5.36
N TYR A 124 4.00 -13.11 4.34
CA TYR A 124 4.39 -13.28 2.94
C TYR A 124 5.21 -12.06 2.51
N ILE A 125 6.52 -12.25 2.37
CA ILE A 125 7.44 -11.16 2.04
C ILE A 125 7.82 -11.18 0.56
N ARG A 126 7.90 -9.99 -0.05
CA ARG A 126 8.32 -9.78 -1.44
C ARG A 126 9.65 -10.47 -1.75
N GLY A 127 9.74 -11.10 -2.93
CA GLY A 127 10.91 -11.87 -3.35
C GLY A 127 12.22 -11.07 -3.38
N GLU A 128 12.17 -9.79 -3.69
CA GLU A 128 13.33 -8.90 -3.76
C GLU A 128 13.82 -8.39 -2.39
N PHE A 129 13.04 -8.63 -1.32
CA PHE A 129 13.35 -8.13 0.03
C PHE A 129 14.26 -9.08 0.83
N ILE A 130 15.46 -9.33 0.31
CA ILE A 130 16.41 -10.28 0.92
C ILE A 130 16.87 -9.79 2.31
N ARG A 131 17.30 -8.53 2.43
CA ARG A 131 17.75 -7.96 3.71
C ARG A 131 16.63 -7.88 4.75
N GLU A 132 15.45 -7.51 4.32
CA GLU A 132 14.26 -7.43 5.16
C GLU A 132 13.86 -8.81 5.66
N ARG A 133 13.92 -9.82 4.79
CA ARG A 133 13.68 -11.22 5.15
C ARG A 133 14.64 -11.71 6.22
N GLU A 134 15.95 -11.50 6.01
CA GLU A 134 16.97 -11.91 6.98
C GLU A 134 16.78 -11.23 8.33
N ARG A 135 16.50 -9.93 8.32
CA ARG A 135 16.28 -9.16 9.55
C ARG A 135 14.99 -9.56 10.26
N LEU A 136 13.92 -9.75 9.52
CA LEU A 136 12.64 -10.17 10.09
C LEU A 136 12.72 -11.60 10.64
N GLN A 137 13.42 -12.52 9.96
CA GLN A 137 13.66 -13.86 10.47
C GLN A 137 14.46 -13.81 11.78
N ALA A 138 15.53 -13.03 11.82
CA ALA A 138 16.31 -12.86 13.06
C ALA A 138 15.47 -12.24 14.20
N ALA A 139 14.54 -11.33 13.90
CA ALA A 139 13.62 -10.77 14.90
C ALA A 139 12.61 -11.82 15.42
N ILE A 140 12.12 -12.70 14.55
CA ILE A 140 11.26 -13.84 14.92
C ILE A 140 12.04 -14.80 15.83
N ASP A 141 13.27 -15.16 15.45
CA ASP A 141 14.12 -16.06 16.22
C ASP A 141 14.40 -15.50 17.61
N GLN A 142 14.75 -14.21 17.73
CA GLN A 142 14.92 -13.53 19.01
C GLN A 142 13.66 -13.54 19.87
N ALA A 143 12.48 -13.38 19.28
CA ALA A 143 11.22 -13.44 20.00
C ALA A 143 10.89 -14.88 20.48
N CYS A 144 11.21 -15.90 19.67
CA CYS A 144 11.10 -17.30 20.04
C CYS A 144 12.05 -17.67 21.20
N GLU A 145 13.33 -17.32 21.12
CA GLU A 145 14.34 -17.55 22.16
C GLU A 145 13.94 -16.89 23.49
N ALA A 146 13.41 -15.67 23.41
CA ALA A 146 12.88 -14.96 24.58
C ALA A 146 11.52 -15.47 25.07
N LYS A 147 10.97 -16.51 24.45
CA LYS A 147 9.64 -17.09 24.75
C LYS A 147 8.50 -16.08 24.66
N LEU A 148 8.61 -15.08 23.80
CA LEU A 148 7.53 -14.13 23.53
C LEU A 148 6.53 -14.69 22.54
N ILE A 149 6.94 -15.59 21.65
CA ILE A 149 6.10 -16.36 20.73
C ILE A 149 6.53 -17.84 20.76
N GLY A 150 5.83 -18.71 20.06
CA GLY A 150 6.03 -20.15 20.02
C GLY A 150 4.98 -20.89 20.85
N GLN A 151 5.04 -22.23 20.83
CA GLN A 151 4.04 -23.10 21.46
C GLN A 151 4.00 -22.97 23.00
N LYS A 152 5.13 -22.64 23.61
CA LYS A 152 5.27 -22.45 25.09
C LYS A 152 5.83 -21.04 25.37
N ASN A 153 5.01 -20.02 25.12
CA ASN A 153 5.40 -18.64 25.37
C ASN A 153 4.87 -18.13 26.73
N ILE A 154 5.41 -16.99 27.16
CA ILE A 154 5.08 -16.38 28.47
C ILE A 154 3.67 -15.81 28.56
N HIS A 155 2.99 -15.68 27.41
CA HIS A 155 1.63 -15.11 27.33
C HIS A 155 0.52 -16.18 27.49
N GLY A 156 0.87 -17.46 27.43
CA GLY A 156 -0.08 -18.56 27.58
C GLY A 156 -0.97 -18.82 26.35
N TRP A 157 -0.64 -18.23 25.20
CA TRP A 157 -1.30 -18.46 23.93
C TRP A 157 -0.35 -19.12 22.94
N PRO A 158 -0.48 -20.41 22.61
CA PRO A 158 0.34 -21.09 21.63
C PRO A 158 0.26 -20.37 20.28
N PHE A 159 1.39 -19.93 19.74
CA PHE A 159 1.43 -19.12 18.53
C PHE A 159 2.71 -19.36 17.73
N ASP A 160 2.56 -19.73 16.48
CA ASP A 160 3.66 -19.90 15.56
C ASP A 160 3.65 -18.79 14.49
N LEU A 161 4.82 -18.24 14.20
CA LEU A 161 5.01 -17.20 13.19
C LEU A 161 5.99 -17.69 12.12
N TYR A 162 5.50 -17.77 10.89
CA TYR A 162 6.25 -18.23 9.74
C TYR A 162 6.52 -17.11 8.76
N LEU A 163 7.74 -17.05 8.21
CA LEU A 163 8.11 -16.14 7.15
C LEU A 163 8.17 -16.90 5.83
N HIS A 164 7.31 -16.53 4.89
CA HIS A 164 7.27 -17.10 3.53
C HIS A 164 7.85 -16.11 2.52
N HIS A 165 8.81 -16.56 1.72
CA HIS A 165 9.50 -15.76 0.72
C HIS A 165 8.79 -15.89 -0.63
N GLY A 166 8.24 -14.79 -1.13
CA GLY A 166 7.62 -14.71 -2.46
C GLY A 166 8.64 -14.74 -3.60
N ALA A 167 8.15 -14.66 -4.83
CA ALA A 167 8.96 -14.77 -6.05
C ALA A 167 8.95 -13.49 -6.90
N GLY A 168 8.49 -12.34 -6.37
CA GLY A 168 8.60 -11.03 -7.02
C GLY A 168 7.46 -10.66 -7.98
N ALA A 169 6.31 -11.31 -7.94
CA ALA A 169 5.15 -10.95 -8.74
C ALA A 169 4.26 -9.92 -8.00
N TYR A 170 4.04 -8.75 -8.60
CA TYR A 170 3.16 -7.68 -8.06
C TYR A 170 1.77 -8.19 -7.69
N ILE A 171 1.19 -9.09 -8.53
CA ILE A 171 -0.15 -9.63 -8.29
C ILE A 171 -0.26 -10.42 -6.98
N CYS A 172 0.83 -10.94 -6.43
CA CYS A 172 0.85 -11.60 -5.14
C CYS A 172 0.67 -10.64 -3.95
N GLY A 173 0.61 -9.32 -4.20
CA GLY A 173 0.10 -8.32 -3.26
C GLY A 173 -1.43 -8.25 -3.17
N GLU A 174 -2.18 -8.80 -4.13
CA GLU A 174 -3.62 -9.00 -4.00
C GLU A 174 -3.90 -10.13 -2.99
N GLU A 175 -4.87 -9.93 -2.07
CA GLU A 175 -5.02 -10.83 -0.92
C GLU A 175 -5.24 -12.30 -1.30
N THR A 176 -5.98 -12.60 -2.36
CA THR A 176 -6.27 -13.98 -2.79
C THR A 176 -5.21 -14.53 -3.72
N GLY A 177 -4.57 -13.69 -4.53
CA GLY A 177 -3.37 -14.07 -5.30
C GLY A 177 -2.21 -14.43 -4.38
N LEU A 178 -2.05 -13.71 -3.28
CA LEU A 178 -1.09 -14.04 -2.21
C LEU A 178 -1.40 -15.41 -1.60
N LEU A 179 -2.67 -15.70 -1.27
CA LEU A 179 -3.06 -16.99 -0.70
C LEU A 179 -2.79 -18.14 -1.67
N GLU A 180 -3.09 -17.98 -2.96
CA GLU A 180 -2.77 -18.99 -3.98
C GLU A 180 -1.26 -19.26 -4.06
N SER A 181 -0.44 -18.20 -4.06
CA SER A 181 1.02 -18.31 -4.05
C SER A 181 1.55 -18.99 -2.78
N LEU A 182 1.01 -18.64 -1.60
CA LEU A 182 1.38 -19.24 -0.32
C LEU A 182 1.04 -20.75 -0.28
N GLU A 183 -0.02 -21.16 -0.97
CA GLU A 183 -0.41 -22.57 -1.16
C GLU A 183 0.45 -23.30 -2.21
N GLY A 184 1.46 -22.65 -2.81
CA GLY A 184 2.33 -23.25 -3.82
C GLY A 184 1.73 -23.31 -5.22
N LYS A 185 0.66 -22.57 -5.49
CA LYS A 185 -0.03 -22.45 -6.77
C LYS A 185 0.42 -21.19 -7.52
N LYS A 186 -0.05 -21.02 -8.76
CA LYS A 186 0.07 -19.73 -9.46
C LYS A 186 -0.69 -18.65 -8.67
N GLY A 187 -0.11 -17.47 -8.52
CA GLY A 187 -0.70 -16.33 -7.83
C GLY A 187 -1.89 -15.71 -8.56
N LEU A 188 -2.90 -16.49 -8.87
CA LEU A 188 -4.10 -16.05 -9.57
C LEU A 188 -5.18 -15.67 -8.55
N PRO A 189 -5.66 -14.41 -8.54
CA PRO A 189 -6.74 -13.99 -7.65
C PRO A 189 -7.99 -14.86 -7.77
N ARG A 190 -8.66 -15.05 -6.63
CA ARG A 190 -9.92 -15.81 -6.52
C ARG A 190 -11.12 -14.90 -6.75
N LEU A 191 -12.19 -15.46 -7.28
CA LEU A 191 -13.51 -14.80 -7.27
C LEU A 191 -14.03 -14.66 -5.84
N LYS A 192 -14.68 -13.55 -5.55
CA LYS A 192 -15.35 -13.27 -4.28
C LYS A 192 -16.84 -13.04 -4.54
N PRO A 193 -17.77 -13.64 -3.78
CA PRO A 193 -17.60 -14.60 -2.71
C PRO A 193 -17.12 -15.99 -3.18
N PRO A 194 -16.53 -16.86 -2.30
CA PRO A 194 -16.35 -16.66 -0.87
C PRO A 194 -15.18 -15.72 -0.51
N PHE A 195 -15.32 -14.97 0.60
CA PHE A 195 -14.25 -14.14 1.12
C PHE A 195 -13.27 -14.97 1.96
N PRO A 196 -11.99 -14.55 2.09
CA PRO A 196 -10.97 -15.28 2.85
C PRO A 196 -11.35 -15.58 4.31
N ALA A 197 -12.14 -14.72 4.96
CA ALA A 197 -12.63 -14.97 6.31
C ALA A 197 -13.47 -16.24 6.44
N ASN A 198 -14.05 -16.71 5.33
CA ASN A 198 -14.81 -17.97 5.27
C ASN A 198 -13.98 -19.10 4.65
N VAL A 199 -13.29 -18.83 3.53
CA VAL A 199 -12.51 -19.80 2.75
C VAL A 199 -11.22 -19.12 2.27
N GLY A 200 -10.20 -19.13 3.11
CA GLY A 200 -8.90 -18.54 2.84
C GLY A 200 -7.79 -19.56 2.60
N LEU A 201 -6.69 -19.43 3.34
CA LEU A 201 -5.50 -20.27 3.23
C LEU A 201 -5.85 -21.73 3.52
N TYR A 202 -5.51 -22.63 2.61
CA TYR A 202 -5.85 -24.08 2.69
C TYR A 202 -7.34 -24.36 2.93
N GLY A 203 -8.21 -23.47 2.43
CA GLY A 203 -9.65 -23.56 2.67
C GLY A 203 -10.11 -23.16 4.07
N CYS A 204 -9.23 -22.64 4.91
CA CYS A 204 -9.49 -22.27 6.30
C CYS A 204 -9.83 -20.79 6.45
N PRO A 205 -10.60 -20.38 7.49
CA PRO A 205 -10.84 -18.97 7.78
C PRO A 205 -9.53 -18.20 7.92
N THR A 206 -9.38 -17.12 7.14
CA THR A 206 -8.13 -16.36 7.06
C THR A 206 -8.40 -14.87 6.96
N THR A 207 -7.65 -14.07 7.69
CA THR A 207 -7.57 -12.62 7.47
C THR A 207 -6.22 -12.27 6.88
N VAL A 208 -6.22 -11.48 5.80
CA VAL A 208 -4.98 -10.92 5.21
C VAL A 208 -4.89 -9.45 5.58
N ASN A 209 -3.79 -9.01 6.20
CA ASN A 209 -3.54 -7.62 6.55
C ASN A 209 -2.15 -7.15 6.11
N ASN A 210 -2.03 -5.88 5.78
CA ASN A 210 -0.74 -5.25 5.46
C ASN A 210 0.15 -5.10 6.71
N VAL A 211 1.47 -5.07 6.50
CA VAL A 211 2.50 -4.90 7.55
C VAL A 211 2.20 -3.70 8.47
N GLU A 212 2.03 -2.50 7.90
CA GLU A 212 1.79 -1.29 8.70
C GLU A 212 0.51 -1.39 9.52
N SER A 213 -0.56 -2.00 8.99
CA SER A 213 -1.82 -2.20 9.72
C SER A 213 -1.66 -3.07 10.97
N ILE A 214 -0.81 -4.09 10.88
CA ILE A 214 -0.53 -5.00 12.01
C ILE A 214 0.43 -4.35 13.00
N ALA A 215 1.47 -3.68 12.51
CA ALA A 215 2.50 -3.07 13.36
C ALA A 215 1.99 -1.90 14.22
N VAL A 216 0.94 -1.18 13.79
CA VAL A 216 0.34 -0.11 14.61
C VAL A 216 -0.57 -0.60 15.74
N ALA A 217 -1.10 -1.81 15.63
CA ALA A 217 -2.08 -2.35 16.57
C ALA A 217 -1.58 -2.42 18.04
N PRO A 218 -0.36 -2.88 18.35
CA PRO A 218 0.14 -2.91 19.72
C PRO A 218 0.11 -1.53 20.40
N THR A 219 0.52 -0.49 19.70
CA THR A 219 0.55 0.89 20.24
C THR A 219 -0.86 1.43 20.45
N ILE A 220 -1.81 1.16 19.56
CA ILE A 220 -3.22 1.51 19.74
C ILE A 220 -3.77 0.85 21.01
N LEU A 221 -3.48 -0.42 21.23
CA LEU A 221 -3.98 -1.17 22.39
C LEU A 221 -3.34 -0.72 23.70
N ARG A 222 -2.10 -0.21 23.69
CA ARG A 222 -1.44 0.37 24.87
C ARG A 222 -1.98 1.75 25.21
N ARG A 223 -2.11 2.63 24.19
CA ARG A 223 -2.48 4.04 24.40
C ARG A 223 -3.98 4.30 24.40
N GLY A 224 -4.76 3.35 23.88
CA GLY A 224 -6.22 3.44 23.78
C GLY A 224 -6.73 3.88 22.41
N ALA A 225 -7.99 3.50 22.14
CA ALA A 225 -8.66 3.82 20.88
C ALA A 225 -8.84 5.32 20.69
N GLU A 226 -9.21 6.03 21.76
CA GLU A 226 -9.48 7.46 21.78
C GLU A 226 -8.21 8.27 21.44
N TRP A 227 -7.05 7.85 21.94
CA TRP A 227 -5.79 8.47 21.57
C TRP A 227 -5.56 8.42 20.06
N PHE A 228 -5.70 7.23 19.46
CA PHE A 228 -5.48 7.08 18.01
C PHE A 228 -6.55 7.82 17.21
N ALA A 229 -7.81 7.79 17.65
CA ALA A 229 -8.92 8.50 17.03
C ALA A 229 -8.80 10.02 17.12
N SER A 230 -8.06 10.55 18.11
CA SER A 230 -7.80 11.99 18.25
C SER A 230 -6.75 12.52 17.26
N ILE A 231 -5.99 11.65 16.61
CA ILE A 231 -5.03 12.00 15.57
C ILE A 231 -5.73 11.91 14.21
N GLY A 232 -5.48 12.88 13.34
CA GLY A 232 -6.10 12.92 12.02
C GLY A 232 -7.48 13.57 12.01
N ARG A 233 -8.41 13.01 11.24
CA ARG A 233 -9.76 13.54 11.02
C ARG A 233 -10.81 12.45 11.20
N PRO A 234 -12.09 12.81 11.43
CA PRO A 234 -13.18 11.83 11.43
C PRO A 234 -13.13 10.95 10.18
N ASN A 235 -13.34 9.65 10.33
CA ASN A 235 -13.19 8.59 9.31
C ASN A 235 -11.76 8.37 8.75
N ASN A 236 -10.82 9.24 9.07
CA ASN A 236 -9.42 9.18 8.62
C ASN A 236 -8.49 9.40 9.83
N THR A 237 -8.58 8.50 10.79
CA THR A 237 -7.91 8.62 12.08
C THR A 237 -6.50 8.05 12.08
N GLY A 238 -5.72 8.51 13.03
CA GLY A 238 -4.40 7.99 13.34
C GLY A 238 -3.29 8.53 12.47
N THR A 239 -2.17 7.82 12.53
CA THR A 239 -0.97 8.11 11.75
C THR A 239 -0.89 7.29 10.47
N LYS A 240 -0.03 7.72 9.56
CA LYS A 240 0.29 7.04 8.31
C LYS A 240 1.77 7.25 7.99
N VAL A 241 2.44 6.20 7.51
CA VAL A 241 3.76 6.35 6.93
C VAL A 241 3.61 6.75 5.46
N PHE A 242 4.07 7.95 5.13
CA PHE A 242 4.10 8.50 3.77
C PHE A 242 5.46 8.24 3.15
N CYS A 243 5.48 7.81 1.87
CA CYS A 243 6.70 7.63 1.08
C CYS A 243 6.78 8.79 0.08
N ILE A 244 7.64 9.77 0.31
CA ILE A 244 7.74 10.96 -0.54
C ILE A 244 8.94 10.82 -1.47
N SER A 245 8.71 10.86 -2.78
CA SER A 245 9.72 10.63 -3.80
C SER A 245 9.52 11.50 -5.05
N GLY A 246 10.34 11.27 -6.08
CA GLY A 246 10.32 12.04 -7.32
C GLY A 246 11.11 13.33 -7.20
N HIS A 247 10.58 14.44 -7.75
CA HIS A 247 11.28 15.72 -7.85
C HIS A 247 11.16 16.58 -6.58
N VAL A 248 11.58 16.01 -5.46
CA VAL A 248 11.72 16.70 -4.16
C VAL A 248 13.19 16.84 -3.78
N ASN A 249 13.48 17.76 -2.85
CA ASN A 249 14.86 18.03 -2.44
C ASN A 249 15.44 16.90 -1.56
N LYS A 250 14.62 16.24 -0.74
CA LYS A 250 15.02 15.18 0.18
C LYS A 250 13.97 14.06 0.19
N PRO A 251 14.03 13.09 -0.72
CA PRO A 251 13.12 11.92 -0.67
C PRO A 251 13.20 11.21 0.69
N CYS A 252 12.06 10.86 1.26
CA CYS A 252 12.01 10.26 2.59
C CYS A 252 10.74 9.43 2.81
N ASN A 253 10.81 8.53 3.80
CA ASN A 253 9.64 7.99 4.45
C ASN A 253 9.41 8.75 5.77
N VAL A 254 8.16 9.09 6.07
CA VAL A 254 7.83 9.84 7.27
C VAL A 254 6.47 9.42 7.82
N GLU A 255 6.39 9.27 9.14
CA GLU A 255 5.12 9.10 9.83
C GLU A 255 4.53 10.47 10.18
N ASP A 256 3.32 10.74 9.70
CA ASP A 256 2.55 11.94 10.07
C ASP A 256 1.06 11.60 10.24
N ALA A 257 0.28 12.57 10.72
CA ALA A 257 -1.15 12.42 10.92
C ALA A 257 -1.89 12.27 9.57
N MET A 258 -2.93 11.45 9.56
CA MET A 258 -3.88 11.41 8.44
C MET A 258 -4.54 12.78 8.26
N GLY A 259 -4.70 13.22 7.01
CA GLY A 259 -5.29 14.51 6.69
C GLY A 259 -4.32 15.70 6.77
N VAL A 260 -3.01 15.45 6.86
CA VAL A 260 -2.02 16.54 6.69
C VAL A 260 -2.16 17.15 5.30
N PRO A 261 -2.10 18.51 5.14
CA PRO A 261 -2.09 19.12 3.81
C PRO A 261 -0.93 18.63 2.97
N MET A 262 -1.18 18.27 1.69
CA MET A 262 -0.16 17.73 0.79
C MET A 262 1.05 18.64 0.66
N ARG A 263 0.83 19.94 0.49
CA ARG A 263 1.92 20.93 0.39
C ARG A 263 2.77 20.94 1.66
N GLU A 264 2.13 20.96 2.83
CA GLU A 264 2.83 20.94 4.11
C GLU A 264 3.65 19.67 4.29
N LEU A 265 3.09 18.52 3.91
CA LEU A 265 3.81 17.23 3.96
C LEU A 265 5.10 17.28 3.11
N ILE A 266 5.00 17.77 1.86
CA ILE A 266 6.13 17.84 0.93
C ILE A 266 7.16 18.89 1.39
N ASP A 267 6.72 20.10 1.75
CA ASP A 267 7.61 21.19 2.12
C ASP A 267 8.39 20.87 3.39
N ARG A 268 7.71 20.36 4.41
CA ARG A 268 8.30 20.11 5.72
C ARG A 268 9.24 18.91 5.76
N HIS A 269 8.80 17.78 5.20
CA HIS A 269 9.54 16.54 5.33
C HIS A 269 10.51 16.28 4.18
N ALA A 270 10.11 16.62 2.96
CA ALA A 270 10.93 16.39 1.78
C ALA A 270 11.72 17.64 1.31
N GLY A 271 11.70 18.71 2.10
CA GLY A 271 12.42 19.96 1.76
C GLY A 271 11.84 20.69 0.57
N GLY A 272 10.58 20.41 0.20
CA GLY A 272 9.87 21.02 -0.89
C GLY A 272 10.19 20.41 -2.28
N VAL A 273 9.50 20.91 -3.28
CA VAL A 273 9.69 20.56 -4.69
C VAL A 273 10.99 21.18 -5.21
N ARG A 274 11.73 20.46 -6.06
CA ARG A 274 12.93 21.01 -6.73
C ARG A 274 12.57 22.27 -7.50
N GLY A 275 13.30 23.36 -7.27
CA GLY A 275 13.00 24.66 -7.86
C GLY A 275 11.79 25.38 -7.27
N GLY A 276 11.27 24.90 -6.12
CA GLY A 276 10.17 25.50 -5.39
C GLY A 276 8.79 25.03 -5.83
N TRP A 277 7.75 25.38 -5.06
CA TRP A 277 6.37 24.94 -5.30
C TRP A 277 5.81 25.38 -6.67
N ASP A 278 6.30 26.50 -7.21
CA ASP A 278 5.88 26.99 -8.53
C ASP A 278 6.36 26.12 -9.69
N ASN A 279 7.41 25.31 -9.45
CA ASN A 279 7.90 24.32 -10.41
C ASN A 279 7.10 23.00 -10.39
N LEU A 280 6.17 22.80 -9.45
CA LEU A 280 5.33 21.62 -9.42
C LEU A 280 4.45 21.52 -10.67
N LEU A 281 4.43 20.35 -11.30
CA LEU A 281 3.53 19.99 -12.40
C LEU A 281 2.34 19.17 -11.87
N ALA A 282 2.62 18.04 -11.27
CA ALA A 282 1.61 17.07 -10.79
C ALA A 282 2.17 16.20 -9.67
N VAL A 283 1.26 15.51 -8.95
CA VAL A 283 1.59 14.50 -7.94
C VAL A 283 0.74 13.27 -8.16
N ILE A 284 1.34 12.08 -8.01
CA ILE A 284 0.61 10.83 -7.76
C ILE A 284 0.61 10.64 -6.25
N PRO A 285 -0.55 10.72 -5.54
CA PRO A 285 -0.55 10.82 -4.07
C PRO A 285 -0.52 9.48 -3.34
N GLY A 286 -0.76 8.37 -4.04
CA GLY A 286 -1.04 7.09 -3.37
C GLY A 286 -0.36 5.86 -3.98
N GLY A 287 0.72 6.05 -4.74
CA GLY A 287 1.35 4.99 -5.54
C GLY A 287 0.84 4.95 -6.97
N ALA A 288 1.49 4.16 -7.80
CA ALA A 288 1.26 4.13 -9.24
C ALA A 288 -0.18 3.81 -9.65
N SER A 289 -0.95 3.16 -8.78
CA SER A 289 -2.31 2.69 -9.04
C SER A 289 -3.41 3.76 -8.91
N VAL A 290 -3.10 4.99 -8.50
CA VAL A 290 -4.09 6.05 -8.36
C VAL A 290 -3.91 7.15 -9.40
N PRO A 291 -5.00 7.87 -9.77
CA PRO A 291 -4.92 9.00 -10.68
C PRO A 291 -3.99 10.09 -10.17
N LEU A 292 -3.15 10.64 -11.06
CA LEU A 292 -2.38 11.84 -10.77
C LEU A 292 -3.30 13.06 -10.62
N ILE A 293 -2.83 14.05 -9.86
CA ILE A 293 -3.52 15.33 -9.67
C ILE A 293 -2.57 16.50 -9.99
N PRO A 294 -3.08 17.57 -10.63
CA PRO A 294 -2.27 18.73 -11.01
C PRO A 294 -2.00 19.64 -9.81
N LYS A 295 -1.01 20.55 -9.96
CA LYS A 295 -0.62 21.55 -8.94
C LYS A 295 -1.80 22.29 -8.34
N SER A 296 -2.81 22.65 -9.14
CA SER A 296 -3.99 23.37 -8.68
C SER A 296 -4.72 22.66 -7.55
N ILE A 297 -4.89 21.33 -7.65
CA ILE A 297 -5.50 20.47 -6.63
C ILE A 297 -4.51 20.27 -5.45
N CYS A 298 -3.22 20.08 -5.72
CA CYS A 298 -2.21 19.86 -4.69
C CYS A 298 -2.09 21.01 -3.69
N ASN A 299 -2.54 22.23 -4.04
CA ASN A 299 -2.49 23.40 -3.18
C ASN A 299 -3.33 23.24 -1.90
N THR A 300 -4.42 22.50 -1.95
CA THR A 300 -5.44 22.48 -0.88
C THR A 300 -5.82 21.08 -0.42
N VAL A 301 -5.51 20.05 -1.18
CA VAL A 301 -5.92 18.67 -0.87
C VAL A 301 -5.24 18.15 0.40
N LEU A 302 -6.02 17.41 1.19
CA LEU A 302 -5.51 16.73 2.38
C LEU A 302 -5.13 15.28 2.05
N MET A 303 -4.11 14.78 2.73
CA MET A 303 -3.58 13.43 2.55
C MET A 303 -4.38 12.43 3.40
N ASP A 304 -5.61 12.17 3.00
CA ASP A 304 -6.48 11.15 3.55
C ASP A 304 -7.34 10.48 2.48
N PHE A 305 -8.03 9.39 2.86
CA PHE A 305 -8.81 8.59 1.91
C PHE A 305 -9.97 9.38 1.31
N ASP A 306 -10.69 10.14 2.13
CA ASP A 306 -11.91 10.80 1.71
C ASP A 306 -11.59 12.04 0.85
N SER A 307 -10.65 12.89 1.29
CA SER A 307 -10.26 14.10 0.55
C SER A 307 -9.65 13.80 -0.81
N LEU A 308 -8.85 12.72 -0.92
CA LEU A 308 -8.28 12.32 -2.22
C LEU A 308 -9.32 11.67 -3.13
N LYS A 309 -10.31 10.96 -2.57
CA LYS A 309 -11.45 10.44 -3.32
C LYS A 309 -12.30 11.58 -3.90
N ASP A 310 -12.54 12.64 -3.14
CA ASP A 310 -13.34 13.79 -3.58
C ASP A 310 -12.73 14.50 -4.80
N VAL A 311 -11.40 14.45 -4.95
CA VAL A 311 -10.70 14.97 -6.13
C VAL A 311 -10.43 13.90 -7.19
N GLN A 312 -11.16 12.80 -7.16
CA GLN A 312 -11.07 11.68 -8.11
C GLN A 312 -9.67 11.05 -8.20
N SER A 313 -9.01 10.94 -7.04
CA SER A 313 -7.74 10.23 -6.85
C SER A 313 -7.86 9.29 -5.65
N GLY A 314 -6.77 8.89 -5.03
CA GLY A 314 -6.78 7.99 -3.88
C GLY A 314 -5.54 8.11 -3.01
N LEU A 315 -5.69 7.85 -1.70
CA LEU A 315 -4.55 7.77 -0.80
C LEU A 315 -3.69 6.51 -1.07
N GLY A 316 -4.31 5.44 -1.53
CA GLY A 316 -3.60 4.20 -1.84
C GLY A 316 -2.67 3.77 -0.71
N THR A 317 -1.41 3.53 -1.05
CA THR A 317 -0.34 3.21 -0.09
C THR A 317 0.28 4.44 0.58
N ALA A 318 -0.14 5.66 0.21
CA ALA A 318 0.46 6.95 0.58
C ALA A 318 1.90 7.15 0.03
N ALA A 319 2.17 6.58 -1.13
CA ALA A 319 3.39 6.84 -1.90
C ALA A 319 3.18 8.09 -2.76
N VAL A 320 3.79 9.19 -2.33
CA VAL A 320 3.66 10.52 -2.93
C VAL A 320 4.78 10.70 -3.94
N ILE A 321 4.44 10.61 -5.24
CA ILE A 321 5.41 10.76 -6.33
C ILE A 321 5.25 12.17 -6.92
N VAL A 322 6.22 13.02 -6.65
CA VAL A 322 6.21 14.43 -7.06
C VAL A 322 6.85 14.59 -8.43
N MET A 323 6.17 15.25 -9.35
CA MET A 323 6.63 15.54 -10.72
C MET A 323 6.68 17.04 -10.94
N ASP A 324 7.85 17.56 -11.27
CA ASP A 324 8.04 18.96 -11.62
C ASP A 324 7.83 19.22 -13.13
N LYS A 325 7.93 20.47 -13.55
CA LYS A 325 7.71 20.89 -14.94
C LYS A 325 8.69 20.32 -15.97
N SER A 326 9.79 19.69 -15.54
CA SER A 326 10.70 18.97 -16.42
C SER A 326 10.20 17.58 -16.80
N THR A 327 9.13 17.08 -16.12
CA THR A 327 8.59 15.75 -16.35
C THR A 327 7.82 15.69 -17.68
N ASP A 328 8.17 14.73 -18.52
CA ASP A 328 7.29 14.28 -19.59
C ASP A 328 6.13 13.46 -18.99
N ILE A 329 5.00 14.13 -18.75
CA ILE A 329 3.86 13.53 -18.05
C ILE A 329 3.21 12.39 -18.83
N VAL A 330 3.22 12.44 -20.17
CA VAL A 330 2.65 11.39 -21.03
C VAL A 330 3.54 10.16 -20.98
N LYS A 331 4.86 10.34 -21.08
CA LYS A 331 5.85 9.26 -20.98
C LYS A 331 5.84 8.61 -19.59
N ALA A 332 5.66 9.40 -18.53
CA ALA A 332 5.55 8.88 -17.16
C ALA A 332 4.36 7.91 -17.01
N ILE A 333 3.18 8.28 -17.50
CA ILE A 333 2.00 7.41 -17.42
C ILE A 333 2.09 6.23 -18.40
N ALA A 334 2.68 6.41 -19.58
CA ALA A 334 2.95 5.28 -20.50
C ALA A 334 3.86 4.23 -19.83
N ARG A 335 4.83 4.66 -19.02
CA ARG A 335 5.68 3.74 -18.25
C ARG A 335 4.87 2.92 -17.22
N LEU A 336 3.88 3.52 -16.59
CA LEU A 336 2.96 2.80 -15.68
C LEU A 336 2.08 1.82 -16.45
N SER A 337 1.59 2.19 -17.64
CA SER A 337 0.82 1.27 -18.48
C SER A 337 1.64 0.04 -18.88
N ALA A 338 2.94 0.22 -19.17
CA ALA A 338 3.86 -0.90 -19.43
C ALA A 338 4.05 -1.79 -18.19
N PHE A 339 4.11 -1.21 -16.99
CA PHE A 339 4.20 -1.94 -15.73
C PHE A 339 2.96 -2.80 -15.52
N TYR A 340 1.75 -2.25 -15.62
CA TYR A 340 0.51 -3.00 -15.40
C TYR A 340 0.27 -4.08 -16.44
N GLN A 341 0.67 -3.86 -17.70
CA GLN A 341 0.65 -4.92 -18.69
C GLN A 341 1.57 -6.08 -18.32
N HIS A 342 2.78 -5.79 -17.86
CA HIS A 342 3.77 -6.79 -17.45
C HIS A 342 3.29 -7.58 -16.22
N GLU A 343 2.68 -6.91 -15.24
CA GLU A 343 2.26 -7.50 -13.97
C GLU A 343 0.85 -8.13 -14.00
N SER A 344 0.12 -8.00 -15.09
CA SER A 344 -1.16 -8.70 -15.27
C SER A 344 -0.93 -10.21 -15.21
N CYS A 345 -1.66 -10.90 -14.33
CA CYS A 345 -1.60 -12.36 -14.22
C CYS A 345 -2.20 -13.11 -15.43
N GLY A 346 -2.91 -12.38 -16.31
CA GLY A 346 -3.53 -12.92 -17.53
C GLY A 346 -4.80 -13.73 -17.30
N GLN A 347 -5.35 -13.79 -16.10
CA GLN A 347 -6.51 -14.63 -15.80
C GLN A 347 -7.78 -14.13 -16.46
N CYS A 348 -8.16 -12.86 -16.29
CA CYS A 348 -9.40 -12.31 -16.83
C CYS A 348 -9.18 -11.50 -18.11
N THR A 349 -10.06 -11.69 -19.10
CA THR A 349 -9.93 -11.10 -20.43
C THR A 349 -9.81 -9.57 -20.43
N PRO A 350 -10.62 -8.79 -19.69
CA PRO A 350 -10.53 -7.32 -19.72
C PRO A 350 -9.14 -6.80 -19.31
N CYS A 351 -8.52 -7.38 -18.28
CA CYS A 351 -7.17 -7.00 -17.85
C CYS A 351 -6.10 -7.53 -18.83
N ARG A 352 -6.14 -8.83 -19.19
CA ARG A 352 -5.13 -9.45 -20.05
C ARG A 352 -5.00 -8.72 -21.39
N GLU A 353 -6.13 -8.44 -22.06
CA GLU A 353 -6.13 -7.79 -23.37
C GLU A 353 -6.11 -6.27 -23.25
N GLY A 354 -6.93 -5.70 -22.34
CA GLY A 354 -7.10 -4.26 -22.18
C GLY A 354 -5.81 -3.56 -21.73
N ALA A 355 -5.02 -4.15 -20.80
CA ALA A 355 -3.74 -3.58 -20.40
C ALA A 355 -2.77 -3.47 -21.58
N GLY A 356 -2.76 -4.48 -22.46
CA GLY A 356 -1.96 -4.45 -23.69
C GLY A 356 -2.44 -3.39 -24.70
N TRP A 357 -3.74 -3.17 -24.82
CA TRP A 357 -4.31 -2.12 -25.67
C TRP A 357 -3.97 -0.74 -25.15
N MET A 358 -4.24 -0.50 -23.86
CA MET A 358 -3.91 0.77 -23.21
C MET A 358 -2.44 1.14 -23.41
N ARG A 359 -1.53 0.19 -23.20
CA ARG A 359 -0.08 0.42 -23.42
C ARG A 359 0.23 0.81 -24.85
N ARG A 360 -0.25 0.04 -25.86
CA ARG A 360 0.05 0.34 -27.27
C ARG A 360 -0.45 1.71 -27.72
N VAL A 361 -1.62 2.14 -27.22
CA VAL A 361 -2.11 3.49 -27.52
C VAL A 361 -1.25 4.54 -26.79
N MET A 362 -0.93 4.32 -25.52
CA MET A 362 -0.06 5.23 -24.75
C MET A 362 1.31 5.38 -25.39
N ASP A 363 1.94 4.31 -25.89
CA ASP A 363 3.23 4.36 -26.57
C ASP A 363 3.16 5.25 -27.85
N ARG A 364 2.05 5.19 -28.59
CA ARG A 364 1.83 6.08 -29.75
C ARG A 364 1.58 7.53 -29.34
N LEU A 365 0.87 7.76 -28.24
CA LEU A 365 0.64 9.11 -27.70
C LEU A 365 1.95 9.75 -27.22
N VAL A 366 2.89 8.99 -26.68
CA VAL A 366 4.22 9.48 -26.29
C VAL A 366 4.91 10.14 -27.48
N VAL A 367 4.93 9.50 -28.64
CA VAL A 367 5.59 10.01 -29.84
C VAL A 367 4.67 10.87 -30.73
N GLY A 368 3.42 11.07 -30.33
CA GLY A 368 2.42 11.83 -31.10
C GLY A 368 1.90 11.12 -32.36
N ASP A 369 2.19 9.82 -32.50
CA ASP A 369 1.79 9.01 -33.67
C ASP A 369 0.39 8.40 -33.47
N ALA A 370 -0.59 9.27 -33.23
CA ALA A 370 -1.99 8.95 -33.00
C ALA A 370 -2.88 10.01 -33.67
N VAL A 371 -4.20 9.84 -33.57
CA VAL A 371 -5.18 10.85 -33.95
C VAL A 371 -6.00 11.26 -32.72
N ILE A 372 -6.51 12.51 -32.71
CA ILE A 372 -7.21 13.07 -31.53
C ILE A 372 -8.36 12.16 -31.04
N PRO A 373 -9.21 11.56 -31.89
CA PRO A 373 -10.26 10.64 -31.44
C PRO A 373 -9.77 9.40 -30.67
N GLU A 374 -8.51 9.01 -30.83
CA GLU A 374 -7.95 7.86 -30.09
C GLU A 374 -7.78 8.15 -28.61
N ILE A 375 -7.76 9.42 -28.19
CA ILE A 375 -7.76 9.79 -26.77
C ILE A 375 -9.07 9.37 -26.11
N ASP A 376 -10.19 9.62 -26.80
CA ASP A 376 -11.52 9.23 -26.30
C ASP A 376 -11.73 7.71 -26.38
N LEU A 377 -11.23 7.07 -27.45
CA LEU A 377 -11.22 5.61 -27.55
C LEU A 377 -10.40 4.97 -26.41
N LEU A 378 -9.26 5.54 -26.06
CA LEU A 378 -8.45 5.07 -24.93
C LEU A 378 -9.23 5.18 -23.62
N LEU A 379 -9.97 6.27 -23.38
CA LEU A 379 -10.82 6.40 -22.21
C LEU A 379 -11.93 5.34 -22.18
N GLU A 380 -12.56 5.05 -23.32
CA GLU A 380 -13.56 3.97 -23.39
C GLU A 380 -12.94 2.62 -23.03
N VAL A 381 -11.76 2.28 -23.57
CA VAL A 381 -11.04 1.05 -23.19
C VAL A 381 -10.78 0.99 -21.69
N THR A 382 -10.40 2.12 -21.04
CA THR A 382 -10.20 2.12 -19.59
C THR A 382 -11.46 1.77 -18.81
N LYS A 383 -12.65 2.21 -19.29
CA LYS A 383 -13.96 1.91 -18.65
C LYS A 383 -14.35 0.45 -18.80
N GLU A 384 -14.00 -0.18 -19.93
CA GLU A 384 -14.25 -1.60 -20.17
C GLU A 384 -13.31 -2.51 -19.34
N VAL A 385 -12.24 -1.96 -18.78
CA VAL A 385 -11.32 -2.68 -17.87
C VAL A 385 -11.69 -2.43 -16.42
N GLU A 386 -11.93 -1.18 -16.04
CA GLU A 386 -12.30 -0.77 -14.69
C GLU A 386 -13.61 -1.44 -14.25
N GLY A 387 -13.59 -2.09 -13.09
CA GLY A 387 -14.78 -2.76 -12.54
C GLY A 387 -15.18 -4.06 -13.23
N HIS A 388 -14.51 -4.47 -14.32
CA HIS A 388 -14.84 -5.67 -15.09
C HIS A 388 -13.82 -6.81 -14.91
N THR A 389 -12.95 -6.70 -13.92
CA THR A 389 -11.87 -7.65 -13.66
C THR A 389 -12.05 -8.39 -12.32
N ILE A 390 -11.40 -9.55 -12.18
CA ILE A 390 -11.48 -10.36 -10.94
C ILE A 390 -10.87 -9.62 -9.74
N CYS A 391 -9.84 -8.80 -9.97
CA CYS A 391 -9.16 -8.05 -8.92
C CYS A 391 -8.90 -6.59 -9.35
N ALA A 392 -8.53 -5.74 -8.42
CA ALA A 392 -8.30 -4.32 -8.64
C ALA A 392 -7.06 -3.97 -9.49
N LEU A 393 -6.34 -4.95 -10.05
CA LEU A 393 -5.24 -4.65 -10.98
C LEU A 393 -5.76 -3.99 -12.25
N GLY A 394 -6.96 -4.37 -12.72
CA GLY A 394 -7.61 -3.71 -13.86
C GLY A 394 -7.87 -2.24 -13.60
N ASP A 395 -8.42 -1.92 -12.43
CA ASP A 395 -8.66 -0.54 -12.00
C ASP A 395 -7.34 0.24 -11.91
N ALA A 396 -6.33 -0.38 -11.31
CA ALA A 396 -4.99 0.19 -11.17
C ALA A 396 -4.31 0.48 -12.52
N ALA A 397 -4.59 -0.31 -13.56
CA ALA A 397 -4.09 -0.09 -14.91
C ALA A 397 -4.83 1.06 -15.63
N ALA A 398 -6.12 1.23 -15.35
CA ALA A 398 -6.98 2.23 -15.98
C ALA A 398 -6.84 3.63 -15.38
N TRP A 399 -6.81 3.74 -14.05
CA TRP A 399 -6.88 5.02 -13.33
C TRP A 399 -5.75 6.02 -13.62
N PRO A 400 -4.48 5.63 -13.77
CA PRO A 400 -3.41 6.57 -14.15
C PRO A 400 -3.67 7.23 -15.50
N ILE A 401 -4.19 6.48 -16.49
CA ILE A 401 -4.55 6.98 -17.82
C ILE A 401 -5.73 7.95 -17.72
N GLN A 402 -6.77 7.61 -16.97
CA GLN A 402 -7.91 8.48 -16.75
C GLN A 402 -7.49 9.80 -16.11
N GLY A 403 -6.59 9.76 -15.11
CA GLY A 403 -6.01 10.95 -14.49
C GLY A 403 -5.21 11.81 -15.48
N LEU A 404 -4.39 11.18 -16.32
CA LEU A 404 -3.63 11.86 -17.36
C LEU A 404 -4.56 12.59 -18.34
N VAL A 405 -5.54 11.90 -18.90
CA VAL A 405 -6.45 12.51 -19.89
C VAL A 405 -7.31 13.61 -19.25
N ARG A 406 -7.80 13.40 -18.01
CA ARG A 406 -8.60 14.40 -17.29
C ARG A 406 -7.87 15.73 -17.11
N HIS A 407 -6.57 15.69 -16.81
CA HIS A 407 -5.84 16.88 -16.39
C HIS A 407 -4.84 17.40 -17.44
N PHE A 408 -4.42 16.54 -18.38
CA PHE A 408 -3.34 16.86 -19.34
C PHE A 408 -3.72 16.54 -20.78
N ARG A 409 -5.00 16.44 -21.11
CA ARG A 409 -5.47 16.25 -22.49
C ARG A 409 -4.87 17.25 -23.48
N PRO A 410 -4.76 18.58 -23.20
CA PRO A 410 -4.16 19.53 -24.13
C PRO A 410 -2.69 19.21 -24.46
N GLU A 411 -1.93 18.64 -23.52
CA GLU A 411 -0.55 18.21 -23.78
C GLU A 411 -0.49 17.03 -24.76
N ILE A 412 -1.42 16.08 -24.62
CA ILE A 412 -1.53 14.93 -25.54
C ILE A 412 -1.88 15.42 -26.95
N GLU A 413 -2.89 16.28 -27.06
CA GLU A 413 -3.35 16.86 -28.35
C GLU A 413 -2.24 17.66 -29.02
N ARG A 414 -1.50 18.48 -28.27
CA ARG A 414 -0.34 19.24 -28.76
C ARG A 414 0.71 18.33 -29.41
N ARG A 415 1.01 17.17 -28.82
CA ARG A 415 1.96 16.19 -29.38
C ARG A 415 1.49 15.64 -30.70
N ILE A 416 0.22 15.23 -30.79
CA ILE A 416 -0.39 14.73 -32.00
C ILE A 416 -0.31 15.77 -33.13
N VAL A 417 -0.75 17.00 -32.85
CA VAL A 417 -0.75 18.11 -33.85
C VAL A 417 0.67 18.42 -34.28
N THR A 418 1.62 18.52 -33.35
CA THR A 418 3.03 18.80 -33.70
C THR A 418 3.61 17.70 -34.57
N ARG A 419 3.30 16.44 -34.31
CA ARG A 419 3.78 15.32 -35.11
C ARG A 419 3.19 15.32 -36.52
N GLN A 420 1.88 15.57 -36.63
CA GLN A 420 1.20 15.67 -37.91
C GLN A 420 1.75 16.79 -38.77
N ALA A 421 1.98 17.98 -38.18
CA ALA A 421 2.58 19.14 -38.89
C ALA A 421 3.99 18.81 -39.40
N ARG A 422 4.84 18.15 -38.63
CA ARG A 422 6.17 17.70 -39.06
C ARG A 422 6.13 16.72 -40.23
N ARG A 423 5.21 15.72 -40.17
CA ARG A 423 4.99 14.77 -41.26
C ARG A 423 4.62 15.50 -42.58
N THR A 424 3.66 16.43 -42.49
CA THR A 424 3.22 17.21 -43.65
C THR A 424 4.35 18.06 -44.24
N ALA A 425 5.25 18.57 -43.39
CA ALA A 425 6.40 19.34 -43.80
C ALA A 425 7.61 18.51 -44.30
N GLY A 426 7.50 17.17 -44.30
CA GLY A 426 8.59 16.27 -44.69
C GLY A 426 9.81 16.31 -43.75
N LEU A 427 9.66 16.80 -42.51
CA LEU A 427 10.73 16.93 -41.52
C LEU A 427 10.99 15.60 -40.79
N PRO A 428 12.28 15.28 -40.49
CA PRO A 428 12.61 14.08 -39.74
C PRO A 428 12.00 14.08 -38.32
N GLN A 429 11.91 12.89 -37.73
CA GLN A 429 11.55 12.76 -36.30
C GLN A 429 12.54 13.57 -35.47
N ALA A 430 12.05 14.36 -34.52
CA ALA A 430 12.95 14.91 -33.52
C ALA A 430 13.58 13.73 -32.77
N ALA A 431 14.90 13.70 -32.64
CA ALA A 431 15.58 12.78 -31.75
C ALA A 431 15.04 13.05 -30.32
N GLU A 432 14.47 12.02 -29.67
CA GLU A 432 14.01 12.04 -28.28
C GLU A 432 15.20 12.00 -27.32
#